data_2d47d1b20a09a673a6b18cf116abc2fe
#
_entry.id   2d47d1b20a09a673a6b18cf116abc2fe
#
_cell.length_a   1.000
_cell.length_b   1.000
_cell.length_c   1.000
_cell.angle_alpha   90.00
_cell.angle_beta   90.00
_cell.angle_gamma   90.00
#
_symmetry.space_group_name_H-M   'P 1'
#
loop_
_entity.id
_entity.type
_entity.pdbx_description
1 polymer ?
#
loop_
_entity_poly.entity_id
_entity_poly.type
_entity_poly.pdbx_seq_one_letter_code
_entity_poly.pdbx_strand_id
1 'polypeptide(L)'
;IIAVKGYDLEQAIRDIKNQVGKDTIILSVLNGVESEKQIAAVYGSEHLLYSYMRISIVMKDGKTEFDPHKGLIHFGDLKNDPEHYSGNVLAMKSLFDLCGIDYKIDADMLKGIWFKFMCNVAENMTCAMFGVPFGAFQKNDDANFFRHKAMWEVIRIANKLGIDIGQNEIDRQEHTLGRLPYENKPSTLQDLEVGKRTEVDMFAGTVVRLGKELGVETPVCECFLHGIHLIEARMFKEI
;
A
#
# COMPACT_ATOMS: atom_id res chain seq x y z
N ILE A 1 4.32 8.74 13.96
CA ILE A 1 3.80 8.27 12.64
C ILE A 1 4.94 8.32 11.65
N ILE A 2 5.20 7.21 10.93
CA ILE A 2 6.18 7.11 9.85
C ILE A 2 5.43 7.21 8.52
N ALA A 3 5.79 8.20 7.68
CA ALA A 3 5.12 8.52 6.43
C ALA A 3 6.15 8.93 5.35
N VAL A 4 7.11 8.06 5.09
CA VAL A 4 8.16 8.25 4.10
C VAL A 4 7.92 7.35 2.88
N LYS A 5 8.74 7.47 1.82
CA LYS A 5 8.77 6.46 0.75
C LYS A 5 9.44 5.17 1.25
N GLY A 6 9.09 4.02 0.65
CA GLY A 6 9.61 2.73 1.09
C GLY A 6 11.13 2.64 1.11
N TYR A 7 11.81 3.27 0.16
CA TYR A 7 13.28 3.31 0.08
C TYR A 7 13.95 4.18 1.17
N ASP A 8 13.18 5.04 1.88
CA ASP A 8 13.67 5.87 2.98
C ASP A 8 13.36 5.25 4.37
N LEU A 9 12.64 4.13 4.43
CA LEU A 9 12.15 3.55 5.68
C LEU A 9 13.29 3.16 6.63
N GLU A 10 14.33 2.52 6.11
CA GLU A 10 15.47 2.10 6.93
C GLU A 10 16.18 3.29 7.59
N GLN A 11 16.30 4.41 6.86
CA GLN A 11 16.86 5.64 7.43
C GLN A 11 15.92 6.24 8.48
N ALA A 12 14.62 6.31 8.18
CA ALA A 12 13.63 6.81 9.13
C ALA A 12 13.61 6.01 10.44
N ILE A 13 13.73 4.67 10.37
CA ILE A 13 13.85 3.81 11.54
C ILE A 13 15.10 4.19 12.38
N ARG A 14 16.25 4.44 11.75
CA ARG A 14 17.45 4.88 12.46
C ARG A 14 17.28 6.25 13.13
N ASP A 15 16.66 7.18 12.43
CA ASP A 15 16.54 8.59 12.85
C ASP A 15 15.65 8.77 14.07
N ILE A 16 14.61 7.95 14.24
CA ILE A 16 13.69 8.03 15.38
C ILE A 16 14.20 7.38 16.66
N LYS A 17 15.41 6.78 16.66
CA LYS A 17 15.93 5.99 17.78
C LYS A 17 15.84 6.71 19.14
N ASN A 18 16.10 7.99 19.16
CA ASN A 18 16.09 8.78 20.40
C ASN A 18 14.70 9.27 20.83
N GLN A 19 13.67 9.05 19.98
CA GLN A 19 12.28 9.41 20.25
C GLN A 19 11.44 8.21 20.70
N VAL A 20 11.98 6.99 20.57
CA VAL A 20 11.26 5.78 20.97
C VAL A 20 11.61 5.42 22.41
N GLY A 21 10.65 5.56 23.33
CA GLY A 21 10.71 5.14 24.71
C GLY A 21 9.67 4.03 24.97
N LYS A 22 9.62 3.55 26.21
CA LYS A 22 8.78 2.39 26.61
C LYS A 22 7.28 2.52 26.28
N ASP A 23 6.77 3.74 26.25
CA ASP A 23 5.34 4.02 26.03
C ASP A 23 5.06 4.61 24.61
N THR A 24 6.07 4.58 23.72
CA THR A 24 5.90 5.10 22.35
C THR A 24 5.07 4.15 21.50
N ILE A 25 4.06 4.68 20.84
CA ILE A 25 3.27 3.97 19.83
C ILE A 25 3.74 4.41 18.43
N ILE A 26 4.03 3.45 17.56
CA ILE A 26 4.51 3.70 16.19
C ILE A 26 3.41 3.25 15.20
N LEU A 27 3.02 4.15 14.31
CA LEU A 27 2.19 3.86 13.15
C LEU A 27 3.04 4.02 11.88
N SER A 28 2.98 3.03 10.99
CA SER A 28 3.50 3.14 9.64
C SER A 28 2.32 3.31 8.67
N VAL A 29 2.25 4.46 8.00
CA VAL A 29 1.23 4.70 6.96
C VAL A 29 1.80 4.52 5.55
N LEU A 30 2.93 3.83 5.44
CA LEU A 30 3.55 3.48 4.17
C LEU A 30 2.64 2.57 3.33
N ASN A 31 2.91 2.52 2.06
CA ASN A 31 2.40 1.47 1.20
C ASN A 31 3.18 0.15 1.46
N GLY A 32 2.72 -0.96 0.89
CA GLY A 32 3.38 -2.25 1.06
C GLY A 32 2.86 -3.05 2.25
N VAL A 33 3.60 -4.10 2.61
CA VAL A 33 3.20 -5.12 3.62
C VAL A 33 4.36 -5.48 4.57
N GLU A 34 5.46 -4.74 4.53
CA GLU A 34 6.69 -5.12 5.24
C GLU A 34 7.19 -4.07 6.25
N SER A 35 6.63 -2.86 6.24
CA SER A 35 7.11 -1.77 7.09
C SER A 35 7.01 -2.10 8.58
N GLU A 36 5.92 -2.69 9.00
CA GLU A 36 5.69 -3.09 10.38
C GLU A 36 6.69 -4.15 10.83
N LYS A 37 7.01 -5.12 9.97
CA LYS A 37 8.01 -6.14 10.26
C LYS A 37 9.41 -5.54 10.44
N GLN A 38 9.78 -4.58 9.59
CA GLN A 38 11.08 -3.90 9.68
C GLN A 38 11.17 -3.05 10.94
N ILE A 39 10.12 -2.31 11.29
CA ILE A 39 10.06 -1.49 12.50
C ILE A 39 10.09 -2.38 13.75
N ALA A 40 9.31 -3.47 13.77
CA ALA A 40 9.28 -4.41 14.87
C ALA A 40 10.63 -5.09 15.14
N ALA A 41 11.41 -5.36 14.09
CA ALA A 41 12.74 -5.94 14.23
C ALA A 41 13.72 -5.03 15.01
N VAL A 42 13.46 -3.73 15.07
CA VAL A 42 14.33 -2.75 15.76
C VAL A 42 13.76 -2.33 17.11
N TYR A 43 12.44 -2.10 17.18
CA TYR A 43 11.81 -1.49 18.37
C TYR A 43 10.92 -2.44 19.16
N GLY A 44 10.61 -3.63 18.63
CA GLY A 44 9.64 -4.56 19.22
C GLY A 44 8.23 -4.36 18.69
N SER A 45 7.48 -5.44 18.68
CA SER A 45 6.08 -5.44 18.19
C SER A 45 5.11 -4.73 19.14
N GLU A 46 5.47 -4.62 20.42
CA GLU A 46 4.69 -3.95 21.46
C GLU A 46 4.52 -2.44 21.23
N HIS A 47 5.41 -1.85 20.43
CA HIS A 47 5.34 -0.44 20.04
C HIS A 47 4.45 -0.19 18.83
N LEU A 48 4.02 -1.24 18.12
CA LEU A 48 3.35 -1.09 16.83
C LEU A 48 1.84 -1.13 16.93
N LEU A 49 1.21 -0.25 16.17
CA LEU A 49 -0.13 -0.48 15.63
C LEU A 49 -0.01 -0.64 14.11
N TYR A 50 -0.66 -1.67 13.58
CA TYR A 50 -0.76 -1.88 12.14
C TYR A 50 -1.61 -0.78 11.52
N SER A 51 -1.20 -0.28 10.35
CA SER A 51 -1.97 0.80 9.72
C SER A 51 -1.82 0.85 8.20
N TYR A 52 -2.80 1.45 7.56
CA TYR A 52 -2.75 1.80 6.15
C TYR A 52 -3.69 2.97 5.86
N MET A 53 -3.40 3.72 4.81
CA MET A 53 -4.23 4.85 4.40
C MET A 53 -4.94 4.55 3.08
N ARG A 54 -6.19 4.95 2.99
CA ARG A 54 -6.93 5.06 1.72
C ARG A 54 -7.30 6.52 1.50
N ILE A 55 -6.51 7.21 0.73
CA ILE A 55 -6.69 8.62 0.42
C ILE A 55 -6.33 8.87 -1.04
N SER A 56 -7.08 9.72 -1.71
CA SER A 56 -6.74 10.24 -3.02
C SER A 56 -6.05 11.60 -2.85
N ILE A 57 -4.79 11.68 -3.22
CA ILE A 57 -3.98 12.90 -3.14
C ILE A 57 -3.50 13.24 -4.53
N VAL A 58 -3.67 14.50 -4.93
CA VAL A 58 -3.10 15.04 -6.16
C VAL A 58 -2.07 16.08 -5.79
N MET A 59 -0.86 15.96 -6.33
CA MET A 59 0.15 17.00 -6.22
C MET A 59 0.17 17.81 -7.50
N LYS A 60 -0.16 19.11 -7.41
CA LYS A 60 -0.18 20.02 -8.53
C LYS A 60 0.58 21.29 -8.17
N ASP A 61 1.54 21.69 -9.02
CA ASP A 61 2.35 22.91 -8.85
C ASP A 61 2.98 23.06 -7.45
N GLY A 62 3.47 21.93 -6.88
CA GLY A 62 4.06 21.88 -5.54
C GLY A 62 3.06 22.01 -4.39
N LYS A 63 1.77 22.01 -4.68
CA LYS A 63 0.69 22.00 -3.69
C LYS A 63 0.01 20.64 -3.65
N THR A 64 -0.26 20.19 -2.44
CA THR A 64 -1.04 18.96 -2.21
C THR A 64 -2.52 19.33 -2.15
N GLU A 65 -3.30 18.76 -3.07
CA GLU A 65 -4.76 18.88 -3.06
C GLU A 65 -5.35 17.54 -2.61
N PHE A 66 -6.12 17.55 -1.56
CA PHE A 66 -6.89 16.41 -1.07
C PHE A 66 -8.14 16.88 -0.35
N ASP A 67 -9.13 16.02 -0.31
CA ASP A 67 -10.34 16.23 0.51
C ASP A 67 -10.12 15.47 1.83
N PRO A 68 -9.96 16.18 2.98
CA PRO A 68 -9.70 15.54 4.27
C PRO A 68 -10.83 14.58 4.70
N HIS A 69 -12.05 14.79 4.21
CA HIS A 69 -13.20 13.93 4.51
C HIS A 69 -13.35 12.73 3.56
N LYS A 70 -12.48 12.60 2.56
CA LYS A 70 -12.40 11.44 1.65
C LYS A 70 -11.19 10.55 1.90
N GLY A 71 -10.37 10.89 2.89
CA GLY A 71 -9.24 10.09 3.33
C GLY A 71 -9.57 9.34 4.61
N LEU A 72 -9.08 8.11 4.74
CA LEU A 72 -9.29 7.31 5.92
C LEU A 72 -8.00 6.62 6.34
N ILE A 73 -7.63 6.79 7.61
CA ILE A 73 -6.55 6.02 8.22
C ILE A 73 -7.19 4.78 8.86
N HIS A 74 -6.75 3.60 8.42
CA HIS A 74 -7.08 2.36 9.10
C HIS A 74 -5.95 2.03 10.07
N PHE A 75 -6.26 1.67 11.31
CA PHE A 75 -5.25 1.29 12.28
C PHE A 75 -5.79 0.32 13.33
N GLY A 76 -4.91 -0.39 14.02
CA GLY A 76 -5.26 -1.27 15.13
C GLY A 76 -4.19 -2.30 15.43
N ASP A 77 -4.47 -3.17 16.37
CA ASP A 77 -3.74 -4.42 16.57
C ASP A 77 -3.98 -5.36 15.39
N LEU A 78 -3.22 -6.45 15.27
CA LEU A 78 -3.44 -7.46 14.22
C LEU A 78 -4.90 -7.91 14.12
N LYS A 79 -5.54 -8.13 15.27
CA LYS A 79 -6.96 -8.46 15.43
C LYS A 79 -7.56 -7.50 16.45
N ASN A 80 -8.73 -6.97 16.16
CA ASN A 80 -9.39 -6.03 17.02
C ASN A 80 -10.80 -6.50 17.35
N ASP A 81 -11.14 -6.45 18.63
CA ASP A 81 -12.49 -6.63 19.14
C ASP A 81 -13.04 -5.26 19.56
N PRO A 82 -14.15 -4.77 18.98
CA PRO A 82 -14.73 -3.48 19.34
C PRO A 82 -15.12 -3.35 20.82
N GLU A 83 -15.39 -4.46 21.52
CA GLU A 83 -15.71 -4.49 22.94
C GLU A 83 -14.45 -4.45 23.82
N HIS A 84 -13.25 -4.79 23.28
CA HIS A 84 -12.01 -4.97 24.05
C HIS A 84 -10.77 -4.48 23.30
N TYR A 85 -10.72 -3.19 22.96
CA TYR A 85 -9.51 -2.59 22.36
C TYR A 85 -8.35 -2.53 23.36
N SER A 86 -7.13 -2.74 22.85
CA SER A 86 -5.91 -2.55 23.65
C SER A 86 -5.69 -1.09 24.07
N GLY A 87 -4.84 -0.89 25.08
CA GLY A 87 -4.47 0.45 25.55
C GLY A 87 -3.85 1.31 24.44
N ASN A 88 -3.03 0.72 23.56
CA ASN A 88 -2.44 1.42 22.43
C ASN A 88 -3.49 1.87 21.40
N VAL A 89 -4.44 1.00 21.09
CA VAL A 89 -5.56 1.34 20.19
C VAL A 89 -6.42 2.46 20.77
N LEU A 90 -6.76 2.39 22.07
CA LEU A 90 -7.54 3.43 22.75
C LEU A 90 -6.81 4.78 22.82
N ALA A 91 -5.49 4.76 23.08
CA ALA A 91 -4.68 5.98 23.10
C ALA A 91 -4.63 6.65 21.71
N MET A 92 -4.41 5.87 20.65
CA MET A 92 -4.38 6.40 19.29
C MET A 92 -5.75 6.89 18.83
N LYS A 93 -6.83 6.15 19.18
CA LYS A 93 -8.21 6.57 18.94
C LYS A 93 -8.48 7.93 19.58
N SER A 94 -8.12 8.11 20.84
CA SER A 94 -8.31 9.38 21.56
C SER A 94 -7.54 10.53 20.91
N LEU A 95 -6.32 10.28 20.42
CA LEU A 95 -5.52 11.27 19.69
C LEU A 95 -6.20 11.68 18.39
N PHE A 96 -6.68 10.73 17.59
CA PHE A 96 -7.33 11.02 16.31
C PHE A 96 -8.67 11.73 16.51
N ASP A 97 -9.46 11.34 17.50
CA ASP A 97 -10.70 12.05 17.91
C ASP A 97 -10.40 13.52 18.27
N LEU A 98 -9.36 13.75 19.07
CA LEU A 98 -8.94 15.10 19.47
C LEU A 98 -8.48 15.96 18.30
N CYS A 99 -7.79 15.35 17.33
CA CYS A 99 -7.26 16.03 16.14
C CYS A 99 -8.29 16.14 15.00
N GLY A 100 -9.47 15.55 15.11
CA GLY A 100 -10.47 15.52 14.04
C GLY A 100 -10.01 14.73 12.81
N ILE A 101 -9.20 13.68 13.02
CA ILE A 101 -8.71 12.81 11.95
C ILE A 101 -9.68 11.64 11.77
N ASP A 102 -10.19 11.47 10.56
CA ASP A 102 -11.05 10.34 10.21
C ASP A 102 -10.27 9.03 10.17
N TYR A 103 -10.78 8.02 10.86
CA TYR A 103 -10.13 6.71 10.93
C TYR A 103 -11.13 5.56 10.99
N LYS A 104 -10.61 4.35 10.83
CA LYS A 104 -11.33 3.11 11.06
C LYS A 104 -10.42 2.09 11.74
N ILE A 105 -10.97 1.35 12.71
CA ILE A 105 -10.30 0.20 13.32
C ILE A 105 -10.90 -1.05 12.69
N ASP A 106 -10.09 -1.74 11.87
CA ASP A 106 -10.55 -2.97 11.22
C ASP A 106 -10.40 -4.17 12.15
N ALA A 107 -11.35 -5.09 12.12
CA ALA A 107 -11.29 -6.32 12.91
C ALA A 107 -10.05 -7.19 12.56
N ASP A 108 -9.58 -7.13 11.32
CA ASP A 108 -8.41 -7.84 10.80
C ASP A 108 -7.54 -6.88 9.99
N MET A 109 -6.49 -6.35 10.61
CA MET A 109 -5.59 -5.39 9.97
C MET A 109 -4.78 -6.00 8.83
N LEU A 110 -4.31 -7.26 8.96
CA LEU A 110 -3.57 -7.91 7.88
C LEU A 110 -4.44 -8.08 6.63
N LYS A 111 -5.68 -8.49 6.78
CA LYS A 111 -6.62 -8.59 5.65
C LYS A 111 -6.78 -7.24 4.94
N GLY A 112 -6.90 -6.15 5.68
CA GLY A 112 -7.03 -4.79 5.15
C GLY A 112 -5.76 -4.33 4.42
N ILE A 113 -4.59 -4.53 5.02
CA ILE A 113 -3.28 -4.18 4.45
C ILE A 113 -3.04 -4.96 3.15
N TRP A 114 -3.25 -6.28 3.16
CA TRP A 114 -3.04 -7.12 1.98
C TRP A 114 -4.07 -6.86 0.87
N PHE A 115 -5.31 -6.51 1.23
CA PHE A 115 -6.29 -6.04 0.25
C PHE A 115 -5.82 -4.77 -0.45
N LYS A 116 -5.35 -3.76 0.31
CA LYS A 116 -4.79 -2.54 -0.28
C LYS A 116 -3.56 -2.84 -1.13
N PHE A 117 -2.68 -3.71 -0.64
CA PHE A 117 -1.46 -4.11 -1.37
C PHE A 117 -1.80 -4.79 -2.70
N MET A 118 -2.76 -5.71 -2.71
CA MET A 118 -3.28 -6.34 -3.93
C MET A 118 -3.75 -5.29 -4.95
N CYS A 119 -4.54 -4.30 -4.51
CA CYS A 119 -5.00 -3.22 -5.38
C CYS A 119 -3.82 -2.41 -5.93
N ASN A 120 -2.89 -2.00 -5.07
CA ASN A 120 -1.73 -1.21 -5.49
C ASN A 120 -0.83 -1.97 -6.48
N VAL A 121 -0.52 -3.25 -6.21
CA VAL A 121 0.27 -4.07 -7.13
C VAL A 121 -0.41 -4.19 -8.48
N ALA A 122 -1.69 -4.55 -8.50
CA ALA A 122 -2.38 -4.82 -9.75
C ALA A 122 -2.69 -3.54 -10.54
N GLU A 123 -3.20 -2.53 -9.88
CA GLU A 123 -3.71 -1.33 -10.55
C GLU A 123 -2.60 -0.32 -10.83
N ASN A 124 -1.75 -0.04 -9.83
CA ASN A 124 -0.69 0.95 -10.02
C ASN A 124 0.35 0.46 -11.03
N MET A 125 0.71 -0.84 -10.98
CA MET A 125 1.72 -1.36 -11.91
C MET A 125 1.18 -1.44 -13.34
N THR A 126 -0.09 -1.85 -13.53
CA THR A 126 -0.72 -1.82 -14.85
C THR A 126 -0.76 -0.40 -15.40
N CYS A 127 -1.25 0.57 -14.61
CA CYS A 127 -1.30 1.97 -15.04
C CYS A 127 0.10 2.53 -15.36
N ALA A 128 1.09 2.26 -14.52
CA ALA A 128 2.46 2.75 -14.71
C ALA A 128 3.12 2.16 -15.94
N MET A 129 2.98 0.84 -16.16
CA MET A 129 3.61 0.15 -17.28
C MET A 129 3.05 0.58 -18.64
N PHE A 130 1.73 0.80 -18.71
CA PHE A 130 1.05 1.11 -19.98
C PHE A 130 0.71 2.60 -20.15
N GLY A 131 0.99 3.44 -19.14
CA GLY A 131 0.71 4.88 -19.21
C GLY A 131 -0.79 5.21 -19.25
N VAL A 132 -1.65 4.40 -18.59
CA VAL A 132 -3.11 4.54 -18.64
C VAL A 132 -3.69 4.94 -17.29
N PRO A 133 -4.78 5.74 -17.24
CA PRO A 133 -5.46 6.09 -16.00
C PRO A 133 -6.33 4.94 -15.47
N PHE A 134 -6.84 5.06 -14.24
CA PHE A 134 -7.77 4.08 -13.65
C PHE A 134 -9.02 3.82 -14.50
N GLY A 135 -9.47 4.80 -15.29
CA GLY A 135 -10.58 4.64 -16.21
C GLY A 135 -10.36 3.57 -17.29
N ALA A 136 -9.12 3.17 -17.58
CA ALA A 136 -8.84 2.06 -18.48
C ALA A 136 -9.52 0.77 -17.99
N PHE A 137 -9.57 0.52 -16.68
CA PHE A 137 -10.22 -0.66 -16.11
C PHE A 137 -11.74 -0.68 -16.28
N GLN A 138 -12.37 0.46 -16.58
CA GLN A 138 -13.80 0.56 -16.82
C GLN A 138 -14.19 0.18 -18.25
N LYS A 139 -13.25 0.16 -19.20
CA LYS A 139 -13.55 0.10 -20.65
C LYS A 139 -12.66 -0.83 -21.47
N ASN A 140 -11.60 -1.38 -20.87
CA ASN A 140 -10.60 -2.13 -21.63
C ASN A 140 -10.32 -3.49 -20.98
N ASP A 141 -10.59 -4.56 -21.72
CA ASP A 141 -10.44 -5.93 -21.24
C ASP A 141 -8.97 -6.34 -21.08
N ASP A 142 -8.06 -5.80 -21.90
CA ASP A 142 -6.63 -6.10 -21.77
C ASP A 142 -6.04 -5.46 -20.51
N ALA A 143 -6.48 -4.23 -20.15
CA ALA A 143 -6.10 -3.63 -18.87
C ALA A 143 -6.59 -4.48 -17.68
N ASN A 144 -7.83 -4.97 -17.75
CA ASN A 144 -8.40 -5.87 -16.74
C ASN A 144 -7.69 -7.23 -16.71
N PHE A 145 -7.25 -7.76 -17.85
CA PHE A 145 -6.47 -8.99 -17.91
C PHE A 145 -5.21 -8.89 -17.02
N PHE A 146 -4.38 -7.87 -17.21
CA PHE A 146 -3.17 -7.67 -16.41
C PHE A 146 -3.50 -7.47 -14.94
N ARG A 147 -4.47 -6.62 -14.64
CA ARG A 147 -4.94 -6.34 -13.28
C ARG A 147 -5.37 -7.61 -12.55
N HIS A 148 -6.27 -8.40 -13.13
CA HIS A 148 -6.78 -9.62 -12.50
C HIS A 148 -5.68 -10.67 -12.30
N LYS A 149 -4.79 -10.85 -13.28
CA LYS A 149 -3.67 -11.79 -13.14
C LYS A 149 -2.76 -11.40 -11.99
N ALA A 150 -2.38 -10.12 -11.88
CA ALA A 150 -1.56 -9.64 -10.78
C ALA A 150 -2.30 -9.74 -9.42
N MET A 151 -3.60 -9.44 -9.35
CA MET A 151 -4.39 -9.66 -8.13
C MET A 151 -4.32 -11.11 -7.66
N TRP A 152 -4.49 -12.07 -8.57
CA TRP A 152 -4.41 -13.49 -8.22
C TRP A 152 -3.01 -13.94 -7.79
N GLU A 153 -1.95 -13.34 -8.31
CA GLU A 153 -0.59 -13.60 -7.83
C GLU A 153 -0.44 -13.17 -6.36
N VAL A 154 -0.90 -11.96 -6.02
CA VAL A 154 -0.91 -11.47 -4.63
C VAL A 154 -1.80 -12.31 -3.72
N ILE A 155 -3.01 -12.66 -4.16
CA ILE A 155 -3.96 -13.49 -3.40
C ILE A 155 -3.33 -14.85 -3.05
N ARG A 156 -2.70 -15.51 -4.02
CA ARG A 156 -2.03 -16.81 -3.78
C ARG A 156 -0.93 -16.71 -2.71
N ILE A 157 -0.15 -15.64 -2.73
CA ILE A 157 0.88 -15.36 -1.72
C ILE A 157 0.23 -15.10 -0.35
N ALA A 158 -0.78 -14.22 -0.30
CA ALA A 158 -1.49 -13.90 0.94
C ALA A 158 -2.07 -15.16 1.60
N ASN A 159 -2.72 -16.02 0.81
CA ASN A 159 -3.29 -17.28 1.29
C ASN A 159 -2.23 -18.27 1.80
N LYS A 160 -1.04 -18.32 1.18
CA LYS A 160 0.11 -19.08 1.70
C LYS A 160 0.61 -18.57 3.05
N LEU A 161 0.42 -17.28 3.32
CA LEU A 161 0.74 -16.64 4.60
C LEU A 161 -0.41 -16.71 5.62
N GLY A 162 -1.53 -17.37 5.29
CA GLY A 162 -2.68 -17.51 6.17
C GLY A 162 -3.62 -16.31 6.18
N ILE A 163 -3.51 -15.39 5.19
CA ILE A 163 -4.35 -14.20 5.07
C ILE A 163 -5.45 -14.48 4.05
N ASP A 164 -6.69 -14.56 4.54
CA ASP A 164 -7.88 -14.92 3.76
C ASP A 164 -8.40 -13.74 2.94
N ILE A 165 -7.89 -13.61 1.71
CA ILE A 165 -8.41 -12.72 0.66
C ILE A 165 -8.67 -13.52 -0.61
N GLY A 166 -9.61 -13.07 -1.44
CA GLY A 166 -10.02 -13.82 -2.63
C GLY A 166 -10.91 -13.03 -3.58
N GLN A 167 -11.83 -13.73 -4.26
CA GLN A 167 -12.72 -13.13 -5.27
C GLN A 167 -13.57 -11.98 -4.69
N ASN A 168 -14.03 -12.09 -3.45
CA ASN A 168 -14.84 -11.05 -2.82
C ASN A 168 -14.11 -9.70 -2.73
N GLU A 169 -12.79 -9.74 -2.49
CA GLU A 169 -11.96 -8.55 -2.46
C GLU A 169 -11.79 -7.94 -3.86
N ILE A 170 -11.69 -8.78 -4.90
CA ILE A 170 -11.66 -8.32 -6.30
C ILE A 170 -12.97 -7.64 -6.64
N ASP A 171 -14.11 -8.27 -6.38
CA ASP A 171 -15.45 -7.75 -6.69
C ASP A 171 -15.71 -6.40 -5.98
N ARG A 172 -15.27 -6.30 -4.72
CA ARG A 172 -15.34 -5.04 -3.96
C ARG A 172 -14.53 -3.93 -4.61
N GLN A 173 -13.35 -4.26 -5.12
CA GLN A 173 -12.48 -3.27 -5.77
C GLN A 173 -13.01 -2.87 -7.15
N GLU A 174 -13.58 -3.79 -7.92
CA GLU A 174 -14.25 -3.47 -9.19
C GLU A 174 -15.37 -2.45 -9.01
N HIS A 175 -16.21 -2.66 -7.99
CA HIS A 175 -17.26 -1.72 -7.65
C HIS A 175 -16.70 -0.32 -7.28
N THR A 176 -15.56 -0.26 -6.63
CA THR A 176 -14.87 0.99 -6.29
C THR A 176 -14.35 1.68 -7.55
N LEU A 177 -13.63 0.95 -8.42
CA LEU A 177 -13.07 1.49 -9.66
C LEU A 177 -14.15 2.01 -10.62
N GLY A 178 -15.30 1.33 -10.70
CA GLY A 178 -16.41 1.77 -11.52
C GLY A 178 -16.99 3.15 -11.17
N ARG A 179 -16.65 3.67 -9.98
CA ARG A 179 -17.10 4.98 -9.47
C ARG A 179 -16.02 6.07 -9.52
N LEU A 180 -14.78 5.70 -9.82
CA LEU A 180 -13.71 6.68 -9.91
C LEU A 180 -13.81 7.52 -11.19
N PRO A 181 -13.43 8.80 -11.14
CA PRO A 181 -13.25 9.58 -12.37
C PRO A 181 -12.25 8.89 -13.30
N TYR A 182 -12.56 8.89 -14.60
CA TYR A 182 -11.76 8.19 -15.61
C TYR A 182 -10.27 8.56 -15.56
N GLU A 183 -9.99 9.87 -15.44
CA GLU A 183 -8.64 10.44 -15.53
C GLU A 183 -7.81 10.28 -14.24
N ASN A 184 -8.37 9.70 -13.19
CA ASN A 184 -7.62 9.48 -11.96
C ASN A 184 -6.44 8.53 -12.22
N LYS A 185 -5.27 8.90 -11.67
CA LYS A 185 -4.02 8.19 -11.85
C LYS A 185 -3.46 7.72 -10.50
N PRO A 186 -2.89 6.51 -10.42
CA PRO A 186 -2.19 6.08 -9.22
C PRO A 186 -0.86 6.81 -9.04
N SER A 187 -0.36 6.80 -7.80
CA SER A 187 0.90 7.47 -7.43
C SER A 187 2.08 7.03 -8.28
N THR A 188 2.20 5.75 -8.60
CA THR A 188 3.30 5.21 -9.40
C THR A 188 3.33 5.82 -10.81
N LEU A 189 2.18 5.96 -11.47
CA LEU A 189 2.10 6.63 -12.77
C LEU A 189 2.42 8.12 -12.64
N GLN A 190 1.92 8.78 -11.59
CA GLN A 190 2.23 10.19 -11.32
C GLN A 190 3.74 10.40 -11.09
N ASP A 191 4.42 9.49 -10.34
CA ASP A 191 5.87 9.56 -10.12
C ASP A 191 6.63 9.46 -11.47
N LEU A 192 6.26 8.55 -12.37
CA LEU A 192 6.87 8.45 -13.71
C LEU A 192 6.65 9.71 -14.55
N GLU A 193 5.44 10.26 -14.56
CA GLU A 193 5.10 11.45 -15.33
C GLU A 193 5.88 12.71 -14.91
N VAL A 194 6.28 12.77 -13.64
CA VAL A 194 7.10 13.89 -13.12
C VAL A 194 8.60 13.55 -13.01
N GLY A 195 9.03 12.42 -13.58
CA GLY A 195 10.44 12.03 -13.63
C GLY A 195 11.00 11.59 -12.28
N LYS A 196 10.21 10.97 -11.42
CA LYS A 196 10.65 10.42 -10.13
C LYS A 196 10.79 8.90 -10.18
N ARG A 197 11.67 8.35 -9.32
CA ARG A 197 11.71 6.92 -9.07
C ARG A 197 10.40 6.45 -8.43
N THR A 198 9.95 5.28 -8.86
CA THR A 198 8.74 4.65 -8.35
C THR A 198 9.01 3.77 -7.13
N GLU A 199 7.94 3.22 -6.57
CA GLU A 199 8.01 2.20 -5.52
C GLU A 199 7.81 0.78 -6.10
N VAL A 200 8.24 0.54 -7.35
CA VAL A 200 8.04 -0.75 -8.04
C VAL A 200 8.64 -1.93 -7.26
N ASP A 201 9.80 -1.74 -6.63
CA ASP A 201 10.44 -2.78 -5.81
C ASP A 201 9.62 -3.14 -4.57
N MET A 202 9.00 -2.14 -3.94
CA MET A 202 8.11 -2.35 -2.81
C MET A 202 6.81 -3.06 -3.22
N PHE A 203 6.31 -2.82 -4.43
CA PHE A 203 5.10 -3.47 -4.95
C PHE A 203 5.41 -4.78 -5.67
N ALA A 204 5.75 -4.73 -6.94
CA ALA A 204 6.00 -5.91 -7.75
C ALA A 204 7.23 -6.69 -7.27
N GLY A 205 8.30 -6.02 -6.82
CA GLY A 205 9.49 -6.65 -6.26
C GLY A 205 9.19 -7.50 -5.03
N THR A 206 8.37 -7.00 -4.11
CA THR A 206 7.93 -7.78 -2.93
C THR A 206 7.14 -9.02 -3.34
N VAL A 207 6.22 -8.92 -4.32
CA VAL A 207 5.45 -10.07 -4.82
C VAL A 207 6.37 -11.12 -5.44
N VAL A 208 7.31 -10.71 -6.29
CA VAL A 208 8.28 -11.61 -6.93
C VAL A 208 9.16 -12.31 -5.91
N ARG A 209 9.66 -11.59 -4.91
CA ARG A 209 10.49 -12.17 -3.83
C ARG A 209 9.69 -13.16 -3.00
N LEU A 210 8.52 -12.79 -2.50
CA LEU A 210 7.66 -13.68 -1.72
C LEU A 210 7.18 -14.88 -2.54
N GLY A 211 6.91 -14.68 -3.84
CA GLY A 211 6.58 -15.75 -4.75
C GLY A 211 7.67 -16.82 -4.80
N LYS A 212 8.93 -16.42 -4.94
CA LYS A 212 10.10 -17.32 -4.90
C LYS A 212 10.24 -18.04 -3.55
N GLU A 213 10.08 -17.31 -2.45
CA GLU A 213 10.18 -17.87 -1.08
C GLU A 213 9.08 -18.91 -0.79
N LEU A 214 7.85 -18.69 -1.31
CA LEU A 214 6.68 -19.51 -1.01
C LEU A 214 6.32 -20.50 -2.11
N GLY A 215 7.08 -20.57 -3.20
CA GLY A 215 6.79 -21.44 -4.34
C GLY A 215 5.51 -21.06 -5.09
N VAL A 216 5.25 -19.76 -5.25
CA VAL A 216 4.13 -19.22 -6.02
C VAL A 216 4.67 -18.51 -7.26
N GLU A 217 4.23 -18.92 -8.44
CA GLU A 217 4.59 -18.25 -9.70
C GLU A 217 3.96 -16.85 -9.79
N THR A 218 4.77 -15.86 -10.21
CA THR A 218 4.40 -14.44 -10.28
C THR A 218 4.79 -13.80 -11.62
N PRO A 219 4.46 -14.40 -12.76
CA PRO A 219 4.97 -13.97 -14.06
C PRO A 219 4.51 -12.55 -14.46
N VAL A 220 3.33 -12.13 -14.07
CA VAL A 220 2.84 -10.77 -14.38
C VAL A 220 3.55 -9.73 -13.52
N CYS A 221 3.74 -10.02 -12.23
CA CYS A 221 4.51 -9.12 -11.36
C CYS A 221 6.00 -9.06 -11.75
N GLU A 222 6.59 -10.15 -12.27
CA GLU A 222 7.94 -10.11 -12.86
C GLU A 222 7.98 -9.19 -14.09
N CYS A 223 6.99 -9.27 -14.99
CA CYS A 223 6.88 -8.35 -16.12
C CYS A 223 6.75 -6.89 -15.66
N PHE A 224 5.94 -6.62 -14.65
CA PHE A 224 5.82 -5.27 -14.11
C PHE A 224 7.13 -4.77 -13.50
N LEU A 225 7.81 -5.58 -12.71
CA LEU A 225 9.08 -5.22 -12.07
C LEU A 225 10.12 -4.81 -13.11
N HIS A 226 10.41 -5.71 -14.06
CA HIS A 226 11.43 -5.47 -15.07
C HIS A 226 11.01 -4.41 -16.10
N GLY A 227 9.72 -4.36 -16.47
CA GLY A 227 9.20 -3.37 -17.41
C GLY A 227 9.28 -1.94 -16.85
N ILE A 228 8.91 -1.75 -15.59
CA ILE A 228 8.98 -0.42 -14.95
C ILE A 228 10.43 -0.03 -14.69
N HIS A 229 11.30 -0.95 -14.27
CA HIS A 229 12.74 -0.68 -14.18
C HIS A 229 13.33 -0.23 -15.53
N LEU A 230 12.91 -0.84 -16.65
CA LEU A 230 13.35 -0.43 -17.98
C LEU A 230 12.84 0.97 -18.35
N ILE A 231 11.61 1.30 -17.96
CA ILE A 231 11.06 2.66 -18.14
C ILE A 231 11.89 3.68 -17.33
N GLU A 232 12.20 3.37 -16.08
CA GLU A 232 13.02 4.22 -15.21
C GLU A 232 14.44 4.38 -15.76
N ALA A 233 15.11 3.30 -16.17
CA ALA A 233 16.45 3.34 -16.76
C ALA A 233 16.50 4.27 -17.98
N ARG A 234 15.49 4.18 -18.87
CA ARG A 234 15.36 5.11 -20.01
C ARG A 234 15.13 6.55 -19.54
N MET A 235 14.26 6.76 -18.55
CA MET A 235 13.92 8.09 -18.05
C MET A 235 15.14 8.79 -17.41
N PHE A 236 15.95 8.04 -16.67
CA PHE A 236 17.17 8.56 -16.03
C PHE A 236 18.41 8.51 -16.93
N LYS A 237 18.27 8.11 -18.20
CA LYS A 237 19.39 7.99 -19.17
C LYS A 237 20.49 7.03 -18.68
N GLU A 238 20.10 5.95 -18.07
CA GLU A 238 20.99 4.86 -17.63
C GLU A 238 21.22 3.85 -18.77
N ILE A 239 20.43 3.95 -19.85
CA ILE A 239 20.53 3.21 -21.11
C ILE A 239 20.33 4.15 -22.31
#